data_20c090da1cf88b87976d358f98c9ae48
#
_entry.id   20c090da1cf88b87976d358f98c9ae48
#
_cell.length_a   1.000
_cell.length_b   1.000
_cell.length_c   1.000
_cell.angle_alpha   90.00
_cell.angle_beta   90.00
_cell.angle_gamma   90.00
#
_symmetry.space_group_name_H-M   'P 1'
#
loop_
_entity.id
_entity.type
_entity.pdbx_description
1 polymer ?
#
loop_
_entity_poly.entity_id
_entity_poly.type
_entity_poly.pdbx_seq_one_letter_code
_entity_poly.pdbx_strand_id
1 'polypeptide(L)'
;AGSYGNSLIITVIGMMAFSQVLVDTGVIDTIVKWFVTREFVRNHPYRFIAIIMIVEGLASIVMNISALILIFIALIAAICEEIGYKKGDGFYTALMLGLFWVSNAFNAGSPLGHALPLILMSTASAAGYEVSIAQWMLIGIPAAILITAAAIIIICLIWKPEASKFMNYDLDAHRKEIKPFTTEGKIALILLIAVILYWVVPAVFPNLLSPGVKALYDTWGSNAPVIVALSLLCIIRVKGKPITTFKRATSSTSITTITFIGCVTVLGTAVSNADTGISVWLSNVLSPMVSSMSVFAFITLLSFIFIALTNFISNTVCMMLYYNLAIPIVVAAGLPTAGLTVIIC
;
A
#
# COMPACT_ATOMS: atom_id res chain seq x y z
N ALA A 1 26.27 -8.19 -0.22
CA ALA A 1 25.63 -9.34 -0.88
C ALA A 1 24.45 -9.87 -0.04
N GLY A 2 24.60 -10.04 1.29
CA GLY A 2 23.54 -10.57 2.16
C GLY A 2 22.25 -9.74 2.18
N SER A 3 22.37 -8.42 2.09
CA SER A 3 21.19 -7.51 2.13
C SER A 3 20.26 -7.66 0.93
N TYR A 4 20.76 -8.08 -0.24
CA TYR A 4 19.94 -8.36 -1.43
C TYR A 4 19.29 -9.74 -1.41
N GLY A 5 19.73 -10.65 -0.54
CA GLY A 5 19.11 -11.96 -0.30
C GLY A 5 17.97 -11.94 0.72
N ASN A 6 17.56 -10.77 1.19
CA ASN A 6 16.45 -10.61 2.12
C ASN A 6 15.13 -11.07 1.49
N SER A 7 14.37 -11.90 2.21
CA SER A 7 13.07 -12.42 1.77
C SER A 7 12.07 -11.31 1.40
N LEU A 8 12.16 -10.15 2.06
CA LEU A 8 11.32 -8.99 1.77
C LEU A 8 11.59 -8.42 0.37
N ILE A 9 12.84 -8.35 -0.09
CA ILE A 9 13.15 -7.89 -1.45
C ILE A 9 12.53 -8.81 -2.49
N ILE A 10 12.57 -10.12 -2.26
CA ILE A 10 11.94 -11.11 -3.14
C ILE A 10 10.43 -10.90 -3.18
N THR A 11 9.81 -10.63 -2.03
CA THR A 11 8.37 -10.31 -1.94
C THR A 11 8.03 -9.04 -2.71
N VAL A 12 8.86 -7.97 -2.59
CA VAL A 12 8.69 -6.71 -3.34
C VAL A 12 8.69 -6.95 -4.84
N ILE A 13 9.71 -7.65 -5.34
CA ILE A 13 9.84 -7.97 -6.76
C ILE A 13 8.61 -8.75 -7.22
N GLY A 14 8.22 -9.76 -6.44
CA GLY A 14 7.08 -10.61 -6.74
C GLY A 14 5.77 -9.82 -6.79
N MET A 15 5.51 -8.93 -5.84
CA MET A 15 4.29 -8.13 -5.80
C MET A 15 4.26 -7.06 -6.91
N MET A 16 5.38 -6.41 -7.22
CA MET A 16 5.45 -5.50 -8.36
C MET A 16 5.15 -6.23 -9.68
N ALA A 17 5.72 -7.43 -9.84
CA ALA A 17 5.46 -8.27 -11.01
C ALA A 17 3.98 -8.73 -11.07
N PHE A 18 3.40 -9.09 -9.93
CA PHE A 18 1.99 -9.48 -9.84
C PHE A 18 1.05 -8.31 -10.19
N SER A 19 1.34 -7.12 -9.67
CA SER A 19 0.61 -5.88 -9.99
C SER A 19 0.59 -5.63 -11.51
N GLN A 20 1.73 -5.84 -12.21
CA GLN A 20 1.79 -5.71 -13.66
C GLN A 20 0.85 -6.69 -14.37
N VAL A 21 0.73 -7.92 -13.89
CA VAL A 21 -0.19 -8.92 -14.47
C VAL A 21 -1.64 -8.50 -14.31
N LEU A 22 -2.02 -7.91 -13.17
CA LEU A 22 -3.37 -7.40 -12.95
C LEU A 22 -3.72 -6.25 -13.90
N VAL A 23 -2.76 -5.37 -14.20
CA VAL A 23 -2.92 -4.32 -15.21
C VAL A 23 -3.07 -4.92 -16.59
N ASP A 24 -2.16 -5.81 -17.00
CA ASP A 24 -2.14 -6.43 -18.34
C ASP A 24 -3.39 -7.25 -18.63
N THR A 25 -3.99 -7.86 -17.62
CA THR A 25 -5.22 -8.67 -17.75
C THR A 25 -6.50 -7.83 -17.66
N GLY A 26 -6.40 -6.52 -17.42
CA GLY A 26 -7.53 -5.59 -17.36
C GLY A 26 -8.47 -5.80 -16.16
N VAL A 27 -8.02 -6.55 -15.14
CA VAL A 27 -8.83 -6.82 -13.92
C VAL A 27 -9.27 -5.52 -13.27
N ILE A 28 -8.35 -4.59 -13.11
CA ILE A 28 -8.60 -3.35 -12.39
C ILE A 28 -9.54 -2.43 -13.16
N ASP A 29 -9.31 -2.26 -14.47
CA ASP A 29 -10.20 -1.47 -15.33
C ASP A 29 -11.65 -1.98 -15.27
N THR A 30 -11.83 -3.30 -15.32
CA THR A 30 -13.15 -3.94 -15.20
C THR A 30 -13.78 -3.68 -13.83
N ILE A 31 -13.04 -3.83 -12.73
CA ILE A 31 -13.54 -3.59 -11.37
C ILE A 31 -13.95 -2.13 -11.20
N VAL A 32 -13.07 -1.20 -11.57
CA VAL A 32 -13.32 0.24 -11.44
C VAL A 32 -14.57 0.64 -12.22
N LYS A 33 -14.64 0.30 -13.51
CA LYS A 33 -15.80 0.62 -14.35
C LYS A 33 -17.09 0.00 -13.80
N TRP A 34 -17.03 -1.22 -13.29
CA TRP A 34 -18.18 -1.88 -12.69
C TRP A 34 -18.75 -1.12 -11.48
N PHE A 35 -17.89 -0.64 -10.58
CA PHE A 35 -18.32 0.11 -9.39
C PHE A 35 -18.88 1.49 -9.75
N VAL A 36 -18.20 2.20 -10.65
CA VAL A 36 -18.51 3.58 -11.02
C VAL A 36 -19.82 3.70 -11.79
N THR A 37 -20.26 2.64 -12.45
CA THR A 37 -21.50 2.63 -13.27
C THR A 37 -22.73 2.04 -12.54
N ARG A 38 -22.68 1.91 -11.21
CA ARG A 38 -23.82 1.38 -10.46
C ARG A 38 -24.95 2.39 -10.30
N GLU A 39 -26.19 1.91 -10.34
CA GLU A 39 -27.41 2.74 -10.20
C GLU A 39 -27.43 3.59 -8.93
N PHE A 40 -26.86 3.07 -7.83
CA PHE A 40 -26.78 3.80 -6.58
C PHE A 40 -25.90 5.07 -6.65
N VAL A 41 -25.06 5.19 -7.67
CA VAL A 41 -24.22 6.35 -7.96
C VAL A 41 -24.92 7.36 -8.87
N ARG A 42 -25.91 6.90 -9.64
CA ARG A 42 -26.69 7.72 -10.58
C ARG A 42 -27.31 8.92 -9.87
N ASN A 43 -27.15 10.11 -10.44
CA ASN A 43 -27.66 11.39 -9.91
C ASN A 43 -27.20 11.72 -8.46
N HIS A 44 -26.14 11.05 -7.98
CA HIS A 44 -25.57 11.28 -6.65
C HIS A 44 -24.07 11.57 -6.72
N PRO A 45 -23.67 12.82 -7.01
CA PRO A 45 -22.27 13.18 -7.24
C PRO A 45 -21.36 12.87 -6.05
N TYR A 46 -21.82 13.08 -4.83
CA TYR A 46 -21.02 12.79 -3.63
C TYR A 46 -20.84 11.29 -3.37
N ARG A 47 -21.84 10.47 -3.75
CA ARG A 47 -21.68 9.01 -3.73
C ARG A 47 -20.68 8.55 -4.79
N PHE A 48 -20.68 9.22 -5.95
CA PHE A 48 -19.68 8.95 -7.00
C PHE A 48 -18.26 9.25 -6.51
N ILE A 49 -18.02 10.40 -5.88
CA ILE A 49 -16.74 10.75 -5.25
C ILE A 49 -16.34 9.67 -4.23
N ALA A 50 -17.24 9.32 -3.31
CA ALA A 50 -16.97 8.32 -2.27
C ALA A 50 -16.64 6.94 -2.85
N ILE A 51 -17.36 6.51 -3.90
CA ILE A 51 -17.09 5.22 -4.56
C ILE A 51 -15.74 5.22 -5.28
N ILE A 52 -15.40 6.28 -6.00
CA ILE A 52 -14.06 6.41 -6.63
C ILE A 52 -12.99 6.25 -5.56
N MET A 53 -13.12 6.93 -4.43
CA MET A 53 -12.16 6.86 -3.32
C MET A 53 -12.08 5.45 -2.71
N ILE A 54 -13.22 4.81 -2.46
CA ILE A 54 -13.26 3.47 -1.87
C ILE A 54 -12.64 2.43 -2.82
N VAL A 55 -13.03 2.46 -4.10
CA VAL A 55 -12.55 1.49 -5.09
C VAL A 55 -11.05 1.65 -5.34
N GLU A 56 -10.59 2.88 -5.42
CA GLU A 56 -9.16 3.20 -5.54
C GLU A 56 -8.40 2.72 -4.30
N GLY A 57 -8.88 3.02 -3.09
CA GLY A 57 -8.26 2.56 -1.85
C GLY A 57 -8.15 1.04 -1.78
N LEU A 58 -9.22 0.32 -2.10
CA LEU A 58 -9.20 -1.15 -2.12
C LEU A 58 -8.22 -1.71 -3.16
N ALA A 59 -8.13 -1.08 -4.34
CA ALA A 59 -7.17 -1.47 -5.36
C ALA A 59 -5.72 -1.17 -4.93
N SER A 60 -5.50 -0.07 -4.19
CA SER A 60 -4.20 0.34 -3.66
C SER A 60 -3.63 -0.64 -2.63
N ILE A 61 -4.46 -1.49 -2.00
CA ILE A 61 -3.98 -2.53 -1.08
C ILE A 61 -2.97 -3.45 -1.77
N VAL A 62 -3.17 -3.75 -3.06
CA VAL A 62 -2.43 -4.79 -3.78
C VAL A 62 -1.68 -4.27 -5.02
N MET A 63 -1.97 -3.06 -5.46
CA MET A 63 -1.39 -2.49 -6.67
C MET A 63 -0.37 -1.41 -6.37
N ASN A 64 0.64 -1.34 -7.25
CA ASN A 64 1.58 -0.24 -7.22
C ASN A 64 0.87 1.09 -7.50
N ILE A 65 1.08 2.06 -6.61
CA ILE A 65 0.46 3.39 -6.65
C ILE A 65 0.64 4.10 -8.00
N SER A 66 1.83 4.02 -8.60
CA SER A 66 2.14 4.75 -9.83
C SER A 66 1.29 4.29 -11.01
N ALA A 67 1.06 2.97 -11.13
CA ALA A 67 0.22 2.43 -12.20
C ALA A 67 -1.27 2.74 -11.95
N LEU A 68 -1.71 2.57 -10.70
CA LEU A 68 -3.11 2.74 -10.31
C LEU A 68 -3.57 4.19 -10.46
N ILE A 69 -2.80 5.14 -9.93
CA ILE A 69 -3.09 6.57 -10.04
C ILE A 69 -3.29 7.01 -11.49
N LEU A 70 -2.44 6.56 -12.42
CA LEU A 70 -2.57 6.92 -13.83
C LEU A 70 -3.89 6.43 -14.44
N ILE A 71 -4.35 5.23 -14.07
CA ILE A 71 -5.64 4.70 -14.52
C ILE A 71 -6.79 5.58 -14.01
N PHE A 72 -6.78 5.93 -12.71
CA PHE A 72 -7.83 6.74 -12.12
C PHE A 72 -7.81 8.19 -12.59
N ILE A 73 -6.63 8.80 -12.77
CA ILE A 73 -6.51 10.15 -13.34
C ILE A 73 -7.12 10.18 -14.75
N ALA A 74 -6.79 9.21 -15.60
CA ALA A 74 -7.35 9.14 -16.95
C ALA A 74 -8.87 8.95 -16.92
N LEU A 75 -9.39 8.07 -16.07
CA LEU A 75 -10.81 7.84 -15.89
C LEU A 75 -11.54 9.09 -15.41
N ILE A 76 -11.04 9.74 -14.34
CA ILE A 76 -11.63 10.96 -13.78
C ILE A 76 -11.62 12.09 -14.81
N ALA A 77 -10.50 12.24 -15.53
CA ALA A 77 -10.38 13.27 -16.56
C ALA A 77 -11.42 13.06 -17.68
N ALA A 78 -11.55 11.82 -18.19
CA ALA A 78 -12.51 11.50 -19.25
C ALA A 78 -13.96 11.76 -18.80
N ILE A 79 -14.34 11.28 -17.61
CA ILE A 79 -15.69 11.48 -17.07
C ILE A 79 -15.97 12.98 -16.82
N CYS A 80 -15.04 13.72 -16.23
CA CYS A 80 -15.22 15.14 -15.99
C CYS A 80 -15.32 15.95 -17.28
N GLU A 81 -14.52 15.63 -18.31
CA GLU A 81 -14.57 16.27 -19.61
C GLU A 81 -15.92 16.02 -20.31
N GLU A 82 -16.42 14.79 -20.27
CA GLU A 82 -17.72 14.42 -20.84
C GLU A 82 -18.89 15.15 -20.17
N ILE A 83 -18.85 15.30 -18.83
CA ILE A 83 -19.85 16.06 -18.06
C ILE A 83 -19.72 17.57 -18.31
N GLY A 84 -18.57 18.05 -18.82
CA GLY A 84 -18.27 19.45 -19.04
C GLY A 84 -17.61 20.15 -17.85
N TYR A 85 -16.99 19.42 -16.95
CA TYR A 85 -16.09 19.97 -15.92
C TYR A 85 -14.70 20.20 -16.50
N LYS A 86 -14.06 21.29 -16.04
CA LYS A 86 -12.69 21.65 -16.42
C LYS A 86 -11.75 21.45 -15.25
N LYS A 87 -10.45 21.35 -15.55
CA LYS A 87 -9.40 21.38 -14.52
C LYS A 87 -9.53 22.68 -13.71
N GLY A 88 -9.61 22.51 -12.38
CA GLY A 88 -9.83 23.63 -11.45
C GLY A 88 -11.27 23.78 -10.96
N ASP A 89 -12.26 23.16 -11.65
CA ASP A 89 -13.62 23.10 -11.09
C ASP A 89 -13.63 22.30 -9.79
N GLY A 90 -14.49 22.70 -8.85
CA GLY A 90 -14.53 22.09 -7.52
C GLY A 90 -14.74 20.60 -7.52
N PHE A 91 -15.66 20.09 -8.36
CA PHE A 91 -15.92 18.65 -8.50
C PHE A 91 -14.70 17.87 -9.02
N TYR A 92 -14.03 18.38 -10.06
CA TYR A 92 -12.82 17.80 -10.61
C TYR A 92 -11.69 17.77 -9.56
N THR A 93 -11.50 18.89 -8.87
CA THR A 93 -10.49 19.04 -7.81
C THR A 93 -10.75 18.08 -6.65
N ALA A 94 -12.02 17.91 -6.26
CA ALA A 94 -12.41 17.00 -5.19
C ALA A 94 -12.09 15.54 -5.52
N LEU A 95 -12.37 15.10 -6.75
CA LEU A 95 -12.02 13.76 -7.21
C LEU A 95 -10.51 13.53 -7.21
N MET A 96 -9.72 14.50 -7.70
CA MET A 96 -8.26 14.39 -7.73
C MET A 96 -7.64 14.39 -6.33
N LEU A 97 -8.10 15.28 -5.43
CA LEU A 97 -7.62 15.31 -4.04
C LEU A 97 -8.00 14.03 -3.30
N GLY A 98 -9.24 13.57 -3.47
CA GLY A 98 -9.69 12.31 -2.89
C GLY A 98 -8.85 11.12 -3.34
N LEU A 99 -8.57 11.04 -4.64
CA LEU A 99 -7.69 10.03 -5.23
C LEU A 99 -6.32 10.01 -4.55
N PHE A 100 -5.64 11.16 -4.46
CA PHE A 100 -4.29 11.22 -3.87
C PHE A 100 -4.27 10.93 -2.37
N TRP A 101 -5.27 11.36 -1.61
CA TRP A 101 -5.34 11.09 -0.18
C TRP A 101 -5.53 9.61 0.11
N VAL A 102 -6.45 8.97 -0.61
CA VAL A 102 -6.78 7.56 -0.39
C VAL A 102 -5.67 6.66 -0.88
N SER A 103 -5.08 6.95 -2.04
CA SER A 103 -3.91 6.23 -2.54
C SER A 103 -2.80 6.18 -1.50
N ASN A 104 -2.43 7.33 -0.94
CA ASN A 104 -1.37 7.39 0.06
C ASN A 104 -1.73 6.63 1.34
N ALA A 105 -2.97 6.77 1.84
CA ALA A 105 -3.40 6.09 3.05
C ALA A 105 -3.35 4.56 2.92
N PHE A 106 -3.90 4.00 1.85
CA PHE A 106 -3.89 2.55 1.64
C PHE A 106 -2.53 2.00 1.24
N ASN A 107 -1.70 2.77 0.53
CA ASN A 107 -0.33 2.38 0.23
C ASN A 107 0.57 2.37 1.48
N ALA A 108 0.37 3.28 2.42
CA ALA A 108 1.01 3.21 3.73
C ALA A 108 0.45 2.04 4.56
N GLY A 109 -0.85 1.78 4.46
CA GLY A 109 -1.53 0.70 5.18
C GLY A 109 -1.21 -0.71 4.69
N SER A 110 -0.68 -0.88 3.48
CA SER A 110 -0.40 -2.19 2.89
C SER A 110 1.01 -2.30 2.31
N PRO A 111 1.82 -3.27 2.77
CA PRO A 111 3.13 -3.53 2.18
C PRO A 111 3.08 -4.17 0.80
N LEU A 112 1.89 -4.50 0.27
CA LEU A 112 1.73 -5.20 -1.01
C LEU A 112 1.80 -4.25 -2.21
N GLY A 113 1.29 -3.02 -2.06
CA GLY A 113 1.22 -2.02 -3.13
C GLY A 113 2.37 -1.02 -3.14
N HIS A 114 3.11 -0.88 -2.04
CA HIS A 114 4.09 0.17 -1.89
C HIS A 114 5.40 -0.29 -1.25
N ALA A 115 6.50 0.33 -1.66
CA ALA A 115 7.83 -0.04 -1.19
C ALA A 115 8.17 0.48 0.22
N LEU A 116 7.60 1.62 0.65
CA LEU A 116 7.94 2.24 1.93
C LEU A 116 7.67 1.33 3.14
N PRO A 117 6.49 0.67 3.27
CA PRO A 117 6.27 -0.29 4.33
C PRO A 117 7.32 -1.41 4.36
N LEU A 118 7.70 -1.91 3.19
CA LEU A 118 8.68 -2.99 3.08
C LEU A 118 10.10 -2.54 3.44
N ILE A 119 10.43 -1.28 3.17
CA ILE A 119 11.69 -0.66 3.61
C ILE A 119 11.74 -0.62 5.15
N LEU A 120 10.66 -0.15 5.80
CA LEU A 120 10.59 -0.11 7.27
C LEU A 120 10.62 -1.50 7.89
N MET A 121 9.88 -2.46 7.33
CA MET A 121 9.92 -3.85 7.78
C MET A 121 11.32 -4.44 7.67
N SER A 122 12.04 -4.15 6.58
CA SER A 122 13.42 -4.58 6.39
C SER A 122 14.37 -3.94 7.41
N THR A 123 14.17 -2.67 7.72
CA THR A 123 14.95 -1.94 8.74
C THR A 123 14.67 -2.48 10.13
N ALA A 124 13.40 -2.73 10.45
CA ALA A 124 12.99 -3.33 11.70
C ALA A 124 13.61 -4.73 11.89
N SER A 125 13.56 -5.57 10.87
CA SER A 125 14.18 -6.90 10.88
C SER A 125 15.70 -6.81 11.08
N ALA A 126 16.39 -5.86 10.43
CA ALA A 126 17.82 -5.62 10.61
C ALA A 126 18.16 -5.17 12.04
N ALA A 127 17.24 -4.50 12.73
CA ALA A 127 17.35 -4.10 14.13
C ALA A 127 16.92 -5.18 15.12
N GLY A 128 16.54 -6.38 14.65
CA GLY A 128 16.09 -7.48 15.50
C GLY A 128 14.59 -7.46 15.85
N TYR A 129 13.81 -6.59 15.23
CA TYR A 129 12.36 -6.47 15.45
C TYR A 129 11.60 -6.91 14.20
N GLU A 130 11.04 -8.09 14.22
CA GLU A 130 10.28 -8.61 13.09
C GLU A 130 8.84 -8.10 13.10
N VAL A 131 8.41 -7.51 11.99
CA VAL A 131 7.03 -7.14 11.73
C VAL A 131 6.56 -7.93 10.50
N SER A 132 5.55 -8.78 10.67
CA SER A 132 5.00 -9.53 9.56
C SER A 132 4.09 -8.67 8.67
N ILE A 133 3.92 -9.06 7.40
CA ILE A 133 2.99 -8.40 6.47
C ILE A 133 1.58 -8.32 7.06
N ALA A 134 1.14 -9.39 7.72
CA ALA A 134 -0.18 -9.45 8.33
C ALA A 134 -0.31 -8.51 9.53
N GLN A 135 0.68 -8.44 10.43
CA GLN A 135 0.69 -7.48 11.53
C GLN A 135 0.63 -6.03 11.03
N TRP A 136 1.38 -5.73 9.95
CA TRP A 136 1.31 -4.42 9.30
C TRP A 136 -0.10 -4.11 8.83
N MET A 137 -0.70 -5.01 8.05
CA MET A 137 -2.04 -4.82 7.47
C MET A 137 -3.14 -4.73 8.53
N LEU A 138 -3.03 -5.47 9.64
CA LEU A 138 -3.98 -5.43 10.75
C LEU A 138 -4.06 -4.05 11.44
N ILE A 139 -3.00 -3.27 11.37
CA ILE A 139 -2.96 -1.90 11.91
C ILE A 139 -3.19 -0.89 10.80
N GLY A 140 -2.48 -1.03 9.68
CA GLY A 140 -2.45 -0.08 8.58
C GLY A 140 -3.76 0.01 7.80
N ILE A 141 -4.43 -1.11 7.52
CA ILE A 141 -5.71 -1.10 6.79
C ILE A 141 -6.82 -0.40 7.58
N PRO A 142 -7.06 -0.69 8.88
CA PRO A 142 -8.02 0.08 9.67
C PRO A 142 -7.69 1.59 9.73
N ALA A 143 -6.41 1.95 9.86
CA ALA A 143 -6.00 3.35 9.83
C ALA A 143 -6.32 4.00 8.47
N ALA A 144 -6.01 3.33 7.35
CA ALA A 144 -6.34 3.80 6.02
C ALA A 144 -7.84 3.97 5.80
N ILE A 145 -8.66 3.06 6.33
CA ILE A 145 -10.13 3.17 6.29
C ILE A 145 -10.60 4.41 7.05
N LEU A 146 -10.07 4.68 8.24
CA LEU A 146 -10.40 5.87 9.03
C LEU A 146 -10.00 7.17 8.31
N ILE A 147 -8.81 7.22 7.74
CA ILE A 147 -8.33 8.36 6.94
C ILE A 147 -9.24 8.57 5.72
N THR A 148 -9.60 7.50 5.03
CA THR A 148 -10.50 7.55 3.88
C THR A 148 -11.89 8.03 4.28
N ALA A 149 -12.45 7.55 5.38
CA ALA A 149 -13.73 8.01 5.91
C ALA A 149 -13.67 9.50 6.26
N ALA A 150 -12.60 9.96 6.91
CA ALA A 150 -12.40 11.38 7.20
C ALA A 150 -12.30 12.22 5.92
N ALA A 151 -11.57 11.76 4.91
CA ALA A 151 -11.46 12.42 3.62
C ALA A 151 -12.80 12.52 2.89
N ILE A 152 -13.60 11.45 2.89
CA ILE A 152 -14.96 11.45 2.34
C ILE A 152 -15.84 12.45 3.08
N ILE A 153 -15.79 12.47 4.41
CA ILE A 153 -16.55 13.44 5.24
C ILE A 153 -16.14 14.87 4.88
N ILE A 154 -14.85 15.16 4.83
CA ILE A 154 -14.33 16.49 4.50
C ILE A 154 -14.80 16.91 3.10
N ILE A 155 -14.64 16.07 2.09
CA ILE A 155 -14.98 16.41 0.72
C ILE A 155 -16.50 16.46 0.52
N CYS A 156 -17.24 15.47 0.97
CA CYS A 156 -18.66 15.30 0.63
C CYS A 156 -19.61 16.03 1.58
N LEU A 157 -19.22 16.25 2.84
CA LEU A 157 -20.10 16.87 3.85
C LEU A 157 -19.68 18.28 4.25
N ILE A 158 -18.37 18.58 4.27
CA ILE A 158 -17.86 19.89 4.70
C ILE A 158 -17.64 20.79 3.49
N TRP A 159 -16.78 20.37 2.55
CA TRP A 159 -16.47 21.18 1.37
C TRP A 159 -17.65 21.28 0.39
N LYS A 160 -18.32 20.16 0.08
CA LYS A 160 -19.48 20.10 -0.83
C LYS A 160 -19.22 20.78 -2.16
N PRO A 161 -18.28 20.28 -2.97
CA PRO A 161 -17.97 20.91 -4.26
C PRO A 161 -19.22 20.99 -5.13
N GLU A 162 -19.32 22.06 -5.93
CA GLU A 162 -20.42 22.23 -6.89
C GLU A 162 -20.45 21.06 -7.87
N ALA A 163 -21.60 20.39 -7.98
CA ALA A 163 -21.75 19.14 -8.70
C ALA A 163 -23.04 19.06 -9.52
N SER A 164 -23.67 20.19 -9.87
CA SER A 164 -24.95 20.24 -10.59
C SER A 164 -24.86 19.58 -11.97
N LYS A 165 -23.73 19.73 -12.67
CA LYS A 165 -23.54 19.15 -14.01
C LYS A 165 -23.60 17.61 -13.98
N PHE A 166 -23.19 16.97 -12.88
CA PHE A 166 -23.21 15.52 -12.72
C PHE A 166 -24.62 14.92 -12.73
N MET A 167 -25.63 15.70 -12.33
CA MET A 167 -27.01 15.21 -12.24
C MET A 167 -27.59 14.76 -13.61
N ASN A 168 -27.05 15.25 -14.71
CA ASN A 168 -27.51 14.95 -16.06
C ASN A 168 -26.57 13.95 -16.80
N TYR A 169 -25.63 13.35 -16.08
CA TYR A 169 -24.63 12.45 -16.68
C TYR A 169 -25.19 11.05 -16.91
N ASP A 170 -25.08 10.56 -18.15
CA ASP A 170 -25.52 9.21 -18.52
C ASP A 170 -24.46 8.14 -18.22
N LEU A 171 -24.58 7.53 -17.06
CA LEU A 171 -23.71 6.42 -16.65
C LEU A 171 -23.96 5.13 -17.47
N ASP A 172 -25.09 4.99 -18.15
CA ASP A 172 -25.45 3.76 -18.87
C ASP A 172 -24.61 3.59 -20.14
N ALA A 173 -24.13 4.69 -20.74
CA ALA A 173 -23.20 4.64 -21.87
C ALA A 173 -21.92 3.89 -21.48
N HIS A 174 -21.33 4.24 -20.34
CA HIS A 174 -20.11 3.59 -19.84
C HIS A 174 -20.34 2.16 -19.35
N ARG A 175 -21.56 1.84 -18.88
CA ARG A 175 -21.93 0.49 -18.46
C ARG A 175 -21.88 -0.50 -19.64
N LYS A 176 -22.19 -0.06 -20.85
CA LYS A 176 -22.12 -0.89 -22.06
C LYS A 176 -20.68 -1.19 -22.50
N GLU A 177 -19.71 -0.39 -22.07
CA GLU A 177 -18.29 -0.58 -22.36
C GLU A 177 -17.59 -1.56 -21.40
N ILE A 178 -18.27 -2.01 -20.35
CA ILE A 178 -17.68 -2.94 -19.38
C ILE A 178 -17.48 -4.28 -20.05
N LYS A 179 -16.22 -4.63 -20.27
CA LYS A 179 -15.87 -5.97 -20.72
C LYS A 179 -15.93 -6.95 -19.56
N PRO A 180 -16.48 -8.17 -19.75
CA PRO A 180 -16.42 -9.19 -18.71
C PRO A 180 -14.97 -9.56 -18.42
N PHE A 181 -14.73 -10.01 -17.17
CA PHE A 181 -13.41 -10.53 -16.82
C PHE A 181 -12.93 -11.58 -17.80
N THR A 182 -11.75 -11.39 -18.34
CA THR A 182 -11.07 -12.40 -19.16
C THR A 182 -10.77 -13.64 -18.31
N THR A 183 -10.59 -14.79 -18.95
CA THR A 183 -10.19 -16.02 -18.23
C THR A 183 -8.85 -15.82 -17.54
N GLU A 184 -7.92 -15.13 -18.18
CA GLU A 184 -6.61 -14.74 -17.66
C GLU A 184 -6.77 -13.87 -16.40
N GLY A 185 -7.65 -12.86 -16.45
CA GLY A 185 -7.92 -11.97 -15.33
C GLY A 185 -8.55 -12.70 -14.14
N LYS A 186 -9.48 -13.63 -14.39
CA LYS A 186 -10.08 -14.46 -13.32
C LYS A 186 -9.03 -15.30 -12.60
N ILE A 187 -8.14 -15.95 -13.35
CA ILE A 187 -7.06 -16.75 -12.78
C ILE A 187 -6.11 -15.88 -11.96
N ALA A 188 -5.70 -14.71 -12.49
CA ALA A 188 -4.85 -13.78 -11.78
C ALA A 188 -5.50 -13.30 -10.47
N LEU A 189 -6.80 -12.97 -10.50
CA LEU A 189 -7.54 -12.55 -9.31
C LEU A 189 -7.66 -13.66 -8.25
N ILE A 190 -7.93 -14.89 -8.67
CA ILE A 190 -8.00 -16.06 -7.77
C ILE A 190 -6.64 -16.28 -7.09
N LEU A 191 -5.54 -16.22 -7.85
CA LEU A 191 -4.20 -16.39 -7.30
C LEU A 191 -3.84 -15.25 -6.34
N LEU A 192 -4.23 -14.00 -6.66
CA LEU A 192 -4.05 -12.88 -5.75
C LEU A 192 -4.78 -13.10 -4.42
N ILE A 193 -6.06 -13.49 -4.48
CA ILE A 193 -6.85 -13.79 -3.28
C ILE A 193 -6.19 -14.91 -2.48
N ALA A 194 -5.68 -15.95 -3.12
CA ALA A 194 -4.98 -17.04 -2.45
C ALA A 194 -3.72 -16.55 -1.72
N VAL A 195 -2.93 -15.66 -2.34
CA VAL A 195 -1.74 -15.05 -1.72
C VAL A 195 -2.14 -14.22 -0.50
N ILE A 196 -3.17 -13.39 -0.60
CA ILE A 196 -3.66 -12.58 0.51
C ILE A 196 -4.15 -13.47 1.66
N LEU A 197 -4.95 -14.49 1.35
CA LEU A 197 -5.43 -15.44 2.36
C LEU A 197 -4.29 -16.17 3.05
N TYR A 198 -3.24 -16.56 2.32
CA TYR A 198 -2.05 -17.18 2.90
C TYR A 198 -1.39 -16.28 3.96
N TRP A 199 -1.38 -14.96 3.78
CA TRP A 199 -0.81 -14.05 4.78
C TRP A 199 -1.77 -13.72 5.92
N VAL A 200 -3.05 -13.48 5.61
CA VAL A 200 -4.04 -12.97 6.58
C VAL A 200 -4.58 -14.08 7.48
N VAL A 201 -4.89 -15.26 6.93
CA VAL A 201 -5.54 -16.33 7.71
C VAL A 201 -4.70 -16.79 8.91
N PRO A 202 -3.38 -17.04 8.78
CA PRO A 202 -2.57 -17.45 9.93
C PRO A 202 -2.45 -16.37 11.01
N ALA A 203 -2.49 -15.10 10.61
CA ALA A 203 -2.36 -13.98 11.55
C ALA A 203 -3.65 -13.68 12.31
N VAL A 204 -4.80 -13.77 11.64
CA VAL A 204 -6.10 -13.48 12.25
C VAL A 204 -6.68 -14.69 12.97
N PHE A 205 -6.46 -15.88 12.43
CA PHE A 205 -7.02 -17.13 12.93
C PHE A 205 -5.92 -18.19 13.19
N PRO A 206 -4.97 -17.94 14.11
CA PRO A 206 -3.84 -18.86 14.35
C PRO A 206 -4.29 -20.26 14.81
N ASN A 207 -5.45 -20.34 15.47
CA ASN A 207 -6.02 -21.60 15.98
C ASN A 207 -6.79 -22.40 14.91
N LEU A 208 -7.04 -21.84 13.73
CA LEU A 208 -7.72 -22.52 12.63
C LEU A 208 -6.78 -23.47 11.88
N LEU A 209 -5.48 -23.24 11.99
CA LEU A 209 -4.47 -24.03 11.27
C LEU A 209 -4.12 -25.29 12.05
N SER A 210 -4.17 -26.43 11.36
CA SER A 210 -3.62 -27.67 11.90
C SER A 210 -2.09 -27.53 12.09
N PRO A 211 -1.48 -28.29 13.04
CA PRO A 211 -0.03 -28.22 13.26
C PRO A 211 0.82 -28.41 12.00
N GLY A 212 0.38 -29.30 11.09
CA GLY A 212 1.08 -29.55 9.83
C GLY A 212 1.01 -28.35 8.87
N VAL A 213 -0.13 -27.67 8.78
CA VAL A 213 -0.29 -26.45 7.95
C VAL A 213 0.54 -25.32 8.52
N LYS A 214 0.60 -25.19 9.85
CA LYS A 214 1.42 -24.17 10.50
C LYS A 214 2.91 -24.42 10.23
N ALA A 215 3.38 -25.65 10.36
CA ALA A 215 4.78 -26.01 10.06
C ALA A 215 5.13 -25.72 8.58
N LEU A 216 4.21 -25.97 7.65
CA LEU A 216 4.39 -25.63 6.23
C LEU A 216 4.49 -24.11 6.04
N TYR A 217 3.61 -23.34 6.69
CA TYR A 217 3.63 -21.87 6.66
C TYR A 217 4.97 -21.32 7.19
N ASP A 218 5.43 -21.82 8.32
CA ASP A 218 6.69 -21.40 8.96
C ASP A 218 7.89 -21.73 8.08
N THR A 219 7.83 -22.86 7.34
CA THR A 219 8.90 -23.30 6.43
C THR A 219 8.92 -22.48 5.13
N TRP A 220 7.76 -22.20 4.55
CA TRP A 220 7.67 -21.52 3.25
C TRP A 220 7.91 -20.01 3.36
N GLY A 221 7.61 -19.42 4.51
CA GLY A 221 7.78 -17.98 4.73
C GLY A 221 6.83 -17.11 3.92
N SER A 222 7.00 -15.80 4.01
CA SER A 222 6.09 -14.82 3.40
C SER A 222 6.26 -14.64 1.89
N ASN A 223 7.40 -14.98 1.33
CA ASN A 223 7.72 -14.79 -0.10
C ASN A 223 7.26 -15.92 -1.01
N ALA A 224 7.17 -17.16 -0.49
CA ALA A 224 6.83 -18.32 -1.29
C ALA A 224 5.49 -18.20 -2.04
N PRO A 225 4.38 -17.76 -1.44
CA PRO A 225 3.09 -17.72 -2.13
C PRO A 225 3.11 -16.82 -3.37
N VAL A 226 3.81 -15.69 -3.31
CA VAL A 226 3.93 -14.76 -4.43
C VAL A 226 4.73 -15.38 -5.58
N ILE A 227 5.85 -16.03 -5.26
CA ILE A 227 6.69 -16.71 -6.26
C ILE A 227 5.92 -17.85 -6.93
N VAL A 228 5.21 -18.66 -6.14
CA VAL A 228 4.39 -19.76 -6.66
C VAL A 228 3.28 -19.21 -7.56
N ALA A 229 2.57 -18.18 -7.13
CA ALA A 229 1.49 -17.57 -7.91
C ALA A 229 2.01 -16.99 -9.25
N LEU A 230 3.15 -16.29 -9.25
CA LEU A 230 3.77 -15.79 -10.48
C LEU A 230 4.23 -16.93 -11.40
N SER A 231 4.83 -17.98 -10.85
CA SER A 231 5.22 -19.14 -11.63
C SER A 231 4.03 -19.80 -12.30
N LEU A 232 2.92 -19.96 -11.57
CA LEU A 232 1.67 -20.48 -12.12
C LEU A 232 1.14 -19.60 -13.26
N LEU A 233 1.18 -18.28 -13.13
CA LEU A 233 0.76 -17.33 -14.19
C LEU A 233 1.64 -17.44 -15.45
N CYS A 234 2.91 -17.80 -15.30
CA CYS A 234 3.80 -18.04 -16.43
C CYS A 234 3.60 -19.43 -17.10
N ILE A 235 3.12 -20.42 -16.34
CA ILE A 235 2.94 -21.80 -16.81
C ILE A 235 1.54 -22.04 -17.37
N ILE A 236 0.51 -21.51 -16.71
CA ILE A 236 -0.89 -21.69 -17.11
C ILE A 236 -1.12 -21.03 -18.48
N ARG A 237 -1.67 -21.80 -19.40
CA ARG A 237 -1.96 -21.34 -20.76
C ARG A 237 -3.45 -21.17 -20.96
N VAL A 238 -3.83 -20.04 -21.51
CA VAL A 238 -5.19 -19.74 -21.96
C VAL A 238 -5.12 -19.50 -23.47
N LYS A 239 -5.94 -20.21 -24.23
CA LYS A 239 -5.92 -20.18 -25.71
C LYS A 239 -4.53 -20.42 -26.31
N GLY A 240 -3.74 -21.33 -25.71
CA GLY A 240 -2.40 -21.72 -26.18
C GLY A 240 -1.26 -20.78 -25.81
N LYS A 241 -1.55 -19.61 -25.17
CA LYS A 241 -0.54 -18.64 -24.71
C LYS A 241 -0.49 -18.60 -23.18
N PRO A 242 0.70 -18.41 -22.56
CA PRO A 242 0.79 -18.19 -21.12
C PRO A 242 0.09 -16.89 -20.74
N ILE A 243 -0.43 -16.83 -19.52
CA ILE A 243 -1.11 -15.61 -19.01
C ILE A 243 -0.13 -14.43 -18.99
N THR A 244 1.10 -14.69 -18.57
CA THR A 244 2.20 -13.71 -18.66
C THR A 244 3.52 -14.45 -18.97
N THR A 245 4.58 -13.67 -19.22
CA THR A 245 5.96 -14.18 -19.26
C THR A 245 6.76 -13.52 -18.15
N PHE A 246 7.79 -14.17 -17.65
CA PHE A 246 8.66 -13.59 -16.61
C PHE A 246 9.16 -12.20 -17.00
N LYS A 247 9.65 -12.04 -18.24
CA LYS A 247 10.11 -10.76 -18.78
C LYS A 247 9.01 -9.68 -18.72
N ARG A 248 7.77 -10.03 -19.06
CA ARG A 248 6.65 -9.09 -19.04
C ARG A 248 6.21 -8.75 -17.62
N ALA A 249 6.06 -9.74 -16.77
CA ALA A 249 5.68 -9.55 -15.37
C ALA A 249 6.68 -8.65 -14.63
N THR A 250 8.00 -8.85 -14.86
CA THR A 250 9.05 -8.06 -14.20
C THR A 250 9.36 -6.73 -14.88
N SER A 251 8.69 -6.40 -15.99
CA SER A 251 8.98 -5.17 -16.75
C SER A 251 8.70 -3.88 -15.98
N SER A 252 7.79 -3.90 -14.99
CA SER A 252 7.47 -2.79 -14.11
C SER A 252 8.31 -2.76 -12.83
N THR A 253 9.20 -3.74 -12.65
CA THR A 253 10.01 -3.83 -11.44
C THR A 253 11.08 -2.74 -11.45
N SER A 254 11.03 -1.85 -10.45
CA SER A 254 11.96 -0.75 -10.31
C SER A 254 13.28 -1.22 -9.69
N ILE A 255 14.34 -1.28 -10.49
CA ILE A 255 15.70 -1.58 -10.03
C ILE A 255 16.14 -0.55 -8.98
N THR A 256 15.76 0.72 -9.15
CA THR A 256 16.03 1.79 -8.19
C THR A 256 15.42 1.47 -6.82
N THR A 257 14.17 1.03 -6.78
CA THR A 257 13.50 0.64 -5.53
C THR A 257 14.20 -0.54 -4.86
N ILE A 258 14.56 -1.58 -5.63
CA ILE A 258 15.26 -2.76 -5.11
C ILE A 258 16.63 -2.37 -4.53
N THR A 259 17.40 -1.60 -5.29
CA THR A 259 18.72 -1.11 -4.85
C THR A 259 18.59 -0.27 -3.60
N PHE A 260 17.60 0.63 -3.55
CA PHE A 260 17.35 1.47 -2.40
C PHE A 260 17.03 0.65 -1.15
N ILE A 261 16.13 -0.34 -1.23
CA ILE A 261 15.82 -1.25 -0.12
C ILE A 261 17.09 -1.96 0.38
N GLY A 262 17.92 -2.46 -0.53
CA GLY A 262 19.19 -3.09 -0.19
C GLY A 262 20.14 -2.16 0.57
N CYS A 263 20.30 -0.91 0.10
CA CYS A 263 21.15 0.10 0.75
C CYS A 263 20.63 0.47 2.14
N VAL A 264 19.30 0.68 2.26
CA VAL A 264 18.68 1.03 3.54
C VAL A 264 18.80 -0.10 4.56
N THR A 265 18.69 -1.34 4.14
CA THR A 265 18.91 -2.51 5.02
C THR A 265 20.34 -2.50 5.58
N VAL A 266 21.36 -2.14 4.77
CA VAL A 266 22.74 -2.00 5.24
C VAL A 266 22.86 -0.89 6.28
N LEU A 267 22.24 0.27 6.02
CA LEU A 267 22.24 1.40 6.96
C LEU A 267 21.55 1.03 8.27
N GLY A 268 20.38 0.38 8.21
CA GLY A 268 19.65 -0.09 9.39
C GLY A 268 20.51 -1.05 10.23
N THR A 269 21.17 -2.00 9.58
CA THR A 269 22.12 -2.91 10.26
C THR A 269 23.27 -2.14 10.91
N ALA A 270 23.85 -1.13 10.23
CA ALA A 270 24.93 -0.33 10.76
C ALA A 270 24.50 0.47 12.00
N VAL A 271 23.30 1.08 11.98
CA VAL A 271 22.74 1.82 13.13
C VAL A 271 22.49 0.91 14.31
N SER A 272 21.99 -0.30 14.07
CA SER A 272 21.61 -1.25 15.12
C SER A 272 22.79 -2.06 15.67
N ASN A 273 23.92 -2.10 14.95
CA ASN A 273 25.10 -2.83 15.40
C ASN A 273 25.75 -2.09 16.59
N ALA A 274 25.91 -2.80 17.70
CA ALA A 274 26.51 -2.29 18.92
C ALA A 274 27.93 -1.76 18.70
N ASP A 275 28.71 -2.39 17.80
CA ASP A 275 30.11 -2.01 17.53
C ASP A 275 30.23 -0.62 16.90
N THR A 276 29.19 -0.11 16.24
CA THR A 276 29.20 1.23 15.66
C THR A 276 29.01 2.34 16.70
N GLY A 277 28.47 2.01 17.88
CA GLY A 277 28.14 2.97 18.92
C GLY A 277 27.01 3.96 18.58
N ILE A 278 26.44 3.90 17.36
CA ILE A 278 25.44 4.87 16.88
C ILE A 278 24.19 4.81 17.75
N SER A 279 23.67 3.63 18.03
CA SER A 279 22.47 3.44 18.87
C SER A 279 22.68 3.94 20.30
N VAL A 280 23.87 3.72 20.86
CA VAL A 280 24.24 4.19 22.21
C VAL A 280 24.34 5.71 22.22
N TRP A 281 25.00 6.31 21.26
CA TRP A 281 25.10 7.77 21.10
C TRP A 281 23.70 8.39 20.99
N LEU A 282 22.86 7.84 20.11
CA LEU A 282 21.50 8.31 19.89
C LEU A 282 20.66 8.26 21.18
N SER A 283 20.74 7.13 21.91
CA SER A 283 20.05 6.97 23.19
C SER A 283 20.51 8.00 24.22
N ASN A 284 21.81 8.29 24.32
CA ASN A 284 22.35 9.29 25.24
C ASN A 284 21.87 10.71 24.90
N VAL A 285 21.79 11.06 23.62
CA VAL A 285 21.30 12.38 23.17
C VAL A 285 19.79 12.53 23.41
N LEU A 286 19.01 11.48 23.21
CA LEU A 286 17.55 11.53 23.31
C LEU A 286 17.03 11.30 24.73
N SER A 287 17.78 10.56 25.56
CA SER A 287 17.38 10.22 26.93
C SER A 287 16.96 11.44 27.78
N PRO A 288 17.66 12.59 27.77
CA PRO A 288 17.24 13.77 28.51
C PRO A 288 15.91 14.36 28.02
N MET A 289 15.62 14.23 26.72
CA MET A 289 14.37 14.73 26.14
C MET A 289 13.18 13.85 26.54
N VAL A 290 13.39 12.53 26.61
CA VAL A 290 12.36 11.56 26.96
C VAL A 290 12.07 11.57 28.46
N SER A 291 13.08 11.81 29.31
CA SER A 291 12.90 11.87 30.77
C SER A 291 11.96 12.98 31.24
N SER A 292 11.78 14.02 30.42
CA SER A 292 10.89 15.17 30.71
C SER A 292 9.51 15.04 30.08
N MET A 293 9.27 14.07 29.20
CA MET A 293 8.04 13.90 28.44
C MET A 293 7.51 12.46 28.53
N SER A 294 6.20 12.27 28.42
CA SER A 294 5.67 10.92 28.20
C SER A 294 6.08 10.41 26.80
N VAL A 295 6.29 9.08 26.67
CA VAL A 295 6.63 8.47 25.38
C VAL A 295 5.61 8.82 24.30
N PHE A 296 4.32 8.88 24.64
CA PHE A 296 3.26 9.30 23.73
C PHE A 296 3.47 10.75 23.24
N ALA A 297 3.75 11.69 24.14
CA ALA A 297 4.01 13.09 23.78
C ALA A 297 5.25 13.22 22.90
N PHE A 298 6.31 12.47 23.18
CA PHE A 298 7.53 12.45 22.37
C PHE A 298 7.28 11.92 20.96
N ILE A 299 6.61 10.76 20.81
CA ILE A 299 6.28 10.20 19.50
C ILE A 299 5.37 11.15 18.72
N THR A 300 4.39 11.76 19.38
CA THR A 300 3.49 12.75 18.75
C THR A 300 4.29 13.96 18.25
N LEU A 301 5.18 14.50 19.05
CA LEU A 301 6.04 15.61 18.64
C LEU A 301 6.93 15.26 17.46
N LEU A 302 7.59 14.10 17.51
CA LEU A 302 8.38 13.59 16.38
C LEU A 302 7.52 13.44 15.11
N SER A 303 6.31 12.89 15.23
CA SER A 303 5.39 12.77 14.08
C SER A 303 5.12 14.12 13.44
N PHE A 304 4.80 15.16 14.22
CA PHE A 304 4.59 16.52 13.69
C PHE A 304 5.84 17.08 13.01
N ILE A 305 7.02 16.91 13.60
CA ILE A 305 8.28 17.37 13.03
C ILE A 305 8.53 16.67 11.67
N PHE A 306 8.37 15.34 11.62
CA PHE A 306 8.65 14.59 10.39
C PHE A 306 7.58 14.80 9.32
N ILE A 307 6.30 15.01 9.67
CA ILE A 307 5.25 15.42 8.73
C ILE A 307 5.61 16.80 8.11
N ALA A 308 6.15 17.73 8.89
CA ALA A 308 6.62 18.99 8.36
C ALA A 308 7.85 18.83 7.45
N LEU A 309 8.84 18.06 7.89
CA LEU A 309 10.09 17.83 7.17
C LEU A 309 9.88 17.12 5.83
N THR A 310 8.93 16.20 5.72
CA THR A 310 8.67 15.46 4.47
C THR A 310 8.20 16.35 3.33
N ASN A 311 7.80 17.60 3.59
CA ASN A 311 7.53 18.59 2.54
C ASN A 311 8.81 19.16 1.91
N PHE A 312 9.96 19.00 2.52
CA PHE A 312 11.25 19.56 2.08
C PHE A 312 12.25 18.49 1.65
N ILE A 313 12.15 17.29 2.22
CA ILE A 313 13.04 16.17 1.94
C ILE A 313 12.23 14.92 1.60
N SER A 314 12.90 13.90 1.03
CA SER A 314 12.25 12.66 0.63
C SER A 314 11.53 11.97 1.80
N ASN A 315 10.29 11.51 1.56
CA ASN A 315 9.50 10.71 2.51
C ASN A 315 10.31 9.53 3.05
N THR A 316 11.07 8.86 2.21
CA THR A 316 11.88 7.71 2.61
C THR A 316 12.98 8.10 3.59
N VAL A 317 13.65 9.23 3.36
CA VAL A 317 14.70 9.73 4.28
C VAL A 317 14.07 10.14 5.62
N CYS A 318 12.94 10.87 5.57
CA CYS A 318 12.20 11.23 6.78
C CYS A 318 11.80 10.01 7.60
N MET A 319 11.20 9.04 6.95
CA MET A 319 10.73 7.81 7.55
C MET A 319 11.87 7.05 8.23
N MET A 320 13.03 6.95 7.58
CA MET A 320 14.22 6.28 8.14
C MET A 320 14.79 7.03 9.34
N LEU A 321 14.89 8.35 9.24
CA LEU A 321 15.35 9.18 10.37
C LEU A 321 14.38 9.04 11.56
N TYR A 322 13.07 9.13 11.30
CA TYR A 322 12.07 8.97 12.36
C TYR A 322 12.19 7.59 13.04
N TYR A 323 12.26 6.52 12.24
CA TYR A 323 12.39 5.17 12.76
C TYR A 323 13.61 5.02 13.69
N ASN A 324 14.77 5.45 13.20
CA ASN A 324 16.02 5.34 13.97
C ASN A 324 16.03 6.19 15.24
N LEU A 325 15.28 7.30 15.28
CA LEU A 325 15.15 8.13 16.48
C LEU A 325 14.14 7.54 17.48
N ALA A 326 13.02 7.01 16.99
CA ALA A 326 11.92 6.60 17.87
C ALA A 326 12.07 5.18 18.41
N ILE A 327 12.65 4.25 17.65
CA ILE A 327 12.68 2.84 18.02
C ILE A 327 13.46 2.56 19.34
N PRO A 328 14.64 3.16 19.59
CA PRO A 328 15.35 2.93 20.84
C PRO A 328 14.55 3.35 22.08
N ILE A 329 13.74 4.40 21.93
CA ILE A 329 12.91 4.96 23.02
C ILE A 329 11.74 4.05 23.31
N VAL A 330 11.05 3.58 22.27
CA VAL A 330 9.92 2.65 22.41
C VAL A 330 10.36 1.34 23.02
N VAL A 331 11.53 0.83 22.62
CA VAL A 331 12.13 -0.37 23.21
C VAL A 331 12.48 -0.16 24.69
N ALA A 332 13.13 0.96 25.02
CA ALA A 332 13.46 1.29 26.39
C ALA A 332 12.23 1.45 27.29
N ALA A 333 11.10 1.89 26.70
CA ALA A 333 9.81 1.99 27.39
C ALA A 333 9.03 0.67 27.47
N GLY A 334 9.53 -0.44 26.90
CA GLY A 334 8.87 -1.74 26.88
C GLY A 334 7.59 -1.78 26.03
N LEU A 335 7.45 -0.85 25.06
CA LEU A 335 6.29 -0.77 24.18
C LEU A 335 6.46 -1.64 22.92
N PRO A 336 5.34 -2.11 22.31
CA PRO A 336 5.41 -2.93 21.11
C PRO A 336 5.94 -2.12 19.91
N THR A 337 7.02 -2.61 19.31
CA THR A 337 7.71 -1.96 18.18
C THR A 337 6.92 -2.02 16.87
N ALA A 338 6.08 -3.07 16.69
CA ALA A 338 5.28 -3.25 15.47
C ALA A 338 4.32 -2.08 15.22
N GLY A 339 3.63 -1.61 16.28
CA GLY A 339 2.70 -0.48 16.17
C GLY A 339 3.41 0.81 15.73
N LEU A 340 4.56 1.12 16.33
CA LEU A 340 5.35 2.29 15.94
C LEU A 340 5.84 2.18 14.49
N THR A 341 6.32 1.02 14.08
CA THR A 341 6.82 0.81 12.71
C THR A 341 5.74 1.12 11.65
N VAL A 342 4.48 0.79 11.94
CA VAL A 342 3.36 1.12 11.05
C VAL A 342 3.00 2.62 11.10
N ILE A 343 3.03 3.24 12.28
CA ILE A 343 2.67 4.67 12.46
C ILE A 343 3.64 5.59 11.70
N ILE A 344 4.90 5.20 11.59
CA ILE A 344 5.94 6.00 10.91
C ILE A 344 5.73 6.06 9.39
N CYS A 345 5.06 5.10 8.78
CA CYS A 345 4.79 5.07 7.36
C CYS A 345 3.62 5.98 6.96
#